data_5100fc92f978c71ab51575ef0152a06f
#
_entry.id   5100fc92f978c71ab51575ef0152a06f
#
_cell.length_a   1.000
_cell.length_b   1.000
_cell.length_c   1.000
_cell.angle_alpha   90.00
_cell.angle_beta   90.00
_cell.angle_gamma   90.00
#
_symmetry.space_group_name_H-M   'P 1'
#
loop_
_entity.id
_entity.type
_entity.pdbx_description
1 polymer ?
#
loop_
_entity_poly.entity_id
_entity_poly.type
_entity_poly.pdbx_seq_one_letter_code
_entity_poly.pdbx_strand_id
1 'polypeptide(L)'
;MDDETGRPADGALPARDRLLRAAAALFYDHGIAGTGIDAIVARAGVAKKSLYNNFASKADLVNQYLEARHAEWLGLYARRAAVAETPLDQVLAVFDAYRDHAEFAYEHGFRGCGLLNAAAELAAGDIGRQAVRRHKEEVEALLAAPLVGLAAGDDARAARLARRLAFLLEGAMARAGLEGQSTLMHDARAMAEEMIISDMLEAR
;
A
#
# COMPACT_ATOMS: atom_id res chain seq x y z
N MET A 1 10.32 1.45 -27.16
CA MET A 1 9.20 2.39 -27.28
C MET A 1 8.52 2.35 -25.93
N ASP A 2 8.80 3.32 -25.10
CA ASP A 2 8.22 3.44 -23.76
C ASP A 2 6.76 3.91 -23.90
N ASP A 3 5.86 3.44 -23.02
CA ASP A 3 4.54 4.04 -22.96
C ASP A 3 4.62 5.49 -22.40
N GLU A 4 3.58 6.28 -22.57
CA GLU A 4 3.53 7.68 -22.13
C GLU A 4 3.76 7.86 -20.61
N THR A 5 3.84 6.76 -19.84
CA THR A 5 4.08 6.75 -18.39
C THR A 5 5.54 6.44 -18.03
N GLY A 6 6.44 6.26 -19.02
CA GLY A 6 7.84 5.93 -18.80
C GLY A 6 8.10 4.50 -18.32
N ARG A 7 7.10 3.60 -18.42
CA ARG A 7 7.24 2.18 -18.11
C ARG A 7 7.71 1.42 -19.35
N PRO A 8 8.66 0.46 -19.22
CA PRO A 8 9.04 -0.38 -20.35
C PRO A 8 7.82 -1.18 -20.86
N ALA A 9 7.69 -1.30 -22.18
CA ALA A 9 6.64 -2.11 -22.80
C ALA A 9 6.70 -3.54 -22.25
N ASP A 10 5.56 -4.15 -21.93
CA ASP A 10 5.48 -5.47 -21.27
C ASP A 10 6.27 -6.58 -22.00
N GLY A 11 6.42 -6.50 -23.31
CA GLY A 11 7.22 -7.44 -24.09
C GLY A 11 8.73 -7.39 -23.86
N ALA A 12 9.25 -6.29 -23.29
CA ALA A 12 10.68 -6.11 -23.00
C ALA A 12 11.08 -6.63 -21.61
N LEU A 13 10.09 -6.95 -20.72
CA LEU A 13 10.36 -7.39 -19.37
C LEU A 13 10.61 -8.89 -19.26
N PRO A 14 11.42 -9.34 -18.28
CA PRO A 14 11.54 -10.75 -17.93
C PRO A 14 10.17 -11.40 -17.67
N ALA A 15 10.05 -12.69 -17.97
CA ALA A 15 8.79 -13.43 -17.80
C ALA A 15 8.25 -13.37 -16.35
N ARG A 16 9.16 -13.36 -15.37
CA ARG A 16 8.81 -13.22 -13.94
C ARG A 16 8.09 -11.90 -13.66
N ASP A 17 8.59 -10.81 -14.18
CA ASP A 17 8.03 -9.47 -13.92
C ASP A 17 6.70 -9.28 -14.66
N ARG A 18 6.58 -9.82 -15.87
CA ARG A 18 5.30 -9.87 -16.62
C ARG A 18 4.24 -10.65 -15.85
N LEU A 19 4.59 -11.81 -15.30
CA LEU A 19 3.69 -12.63 -14.48
C LEU A 19 3.26 -11.90 -13.21
N LEU A 20 4.21 -11.25 -12.51
CA LEU A 20 3.91 -10.52 -11.28
C LEU A 20 3.01 -9.30 -11.55
N ARG A 21 3.25 -8.54 -12.63
CA ARG A 21 2.37 -7.45 -13.06
C ARG A 21 0.96 -7.95 -13.42
N ALA A 22 0.87 -9.04 -14.21
CA ALA A 22 -0.41 -9.62 -14.58
C ALA A 22 -1.19 -10.10 -13.34
N ALA A 23 -0.51 -10.77 -12.41
CA ALA A 23 -1.08 -11.20 -11.14
C ALA A 23 -1.55 -10.01 -10.29
N ALA A 24 -0.74 -8.94 -10.20
CA ALA A 24 -1.08 -7.76 -9.42
C ALA A 24 -2.37 -7.10 -9.91
N ALA A 25 -2.53 -6.92 -11.21
CA ALA A 25 -3.76 -6.37 -11.79
C ALA A 25 -4.97 -7.28 -11.53
N LEU A 26 -4.84 -8.58 -11.83
CA LEU A 26 -5.95 -9.52 -11.68
C LEU A 26 -6.34 -9.75 -10.21
N PHE A 27 -5.38 -9.84 -9.29
CA PHE A 27 -5.66 -9.97 -7.86
C PHE A 27 -6.32 -8.72 -7.29
N TYR A 28 -5.94 -7.54 -7.77
CA TYR A 28 -6.57 -6.30 -7.34
C TYR A 28 -8.02 -6.21 -7.84
N ASP A 29 -8.27 -6.54 -9.11
CA ASP A 29 -9.58 -6.38 -9.74
C ASP A 29 -10.57 -7.50 -9.36
N HIS A 30 -10.11 -8.75 -9.30
CA HIS A 30 -10.97 -9.94 -9.21
C HIS A 30 -10.75 -10.73 -7.91
N GLY A 31 -9.80 -10.32 -7.07
CA GLY A 31 -9.41 -11.06 -5.87
C GLY A 31 -8.48 -12.25 -6.17
N ILE A 32 -7.88 -12.78 -5.10
CA ILE A 32 -6.96 -13.93 -5.19
C ILE A 32 -7.75 -15.21 -5.55
N ALA A 33 -8.89 -15.42 -4.90
CA ALA A 33 -9.73 -16.61 -5.11
C ALA A 33 -10.33 -16.63 -6.52
N GLY A 34 -10.77 -15.46 -7.01
CA GLY A 34 -11.36 -15.29 -8.36
C GLY A 34 -10.35 -15.37 -9.50
N THR A 35 -9.04 -15.34 -9.23
CA THR A 35 -7.99 -15.30 -10.25
C THR A 35 -7.33 -16.66 -10.45
N GLY A 36 -7.52 -17.28 -11.62
CA GLY A 36 -6.88 -18.54 -11.98
C GLY A 36 -5.48 -18.35 -12.59
N ILE A 37 -4.64 -19.39 -12.51
CA ILE A 37 -3.30 -19.41 -13.13
C ILE A 37 -3.38 -19.19 -14.65
N ASP A 38 -4.40 -19.76 -15.30
CA ASP A 38 -4.56 -19.63 -16.76
C ASP A 38 -4.85 -18.17 -17.18
N ALA A 39 -5.62 -17.43 -16.39
CA ALA A 39 -5.83 -16.00 -16.61
C ALA A 39 -4.54 -15.19 -16.45
N ILE A 40 -3.73 -15.51 -15.45
CA ILE A 40 -2.44 -14.82 -15.20
C ILE A 40 -1.47 -15.04 -16.36
N VAL A 41 -1.27 -16.29 -16.82
CA VAL A 41 -0.34 -16.60 -17.90
C VAL A 41 -0.82 -16.03 -19.24
N ALA A 42 -2.13 -16.04 -19.50
CA ALA A 42 -2.73 -15.43 -20.69
C ALA A 42 -2.47 -13.91 -20.70
N ARG A 43 -2.74 -13.21 -19.58
CA ARG A 43 -2.51 -11.77 -19.46
C ARG A 43 -1.01 -11.43 -19.55
N ALA A 44 -0.13 -12.25 -18.95
CA ALA A 44 1.32 -12.07 -19.03
C ALA A 44 1.91 -12.39 -20.41
N GLY A 45 1.16 -13.02 -21.31
CA GLY A 45 1.64 -13.45 -22.63
C GLY A 45 2.77 -14.47 -22.53
N VAL A 46 2.71 -15.41 -21.56
CA VAL A 46 3.72 -16.46 -21.35
C VAL A 46 3.10 -17.86 -21.30
N ALA A 47 3.90 -18.90 -21.55
CA ALA A 47 3.43 -20.27 -21.38
C ALA A 47 3.26 -20.62 -19.87
N LYS A 48 2.30 -21.49 -19.54
CA LYS A 48 2.04 -21.96 -18.17
C LYS A 48 3.28 -22.54 -17.48
N LYS A 49 4.15 -23.24 -18.22
CA LYS A 49 5.44 -23.74 -17.72
C LYS A 49 6.35 -22.61 -17.22
N SER A 50 6.30 -21.43 -17.85
CA SER A 50 7.09 -20.28 -17.42
C SER A 50 6.67 -19.80 -16.03
N LEU A 51 5.36 -19.85 -15.66
CA LEU A 51 4.91 -19.51 -14.32
C LEU A 51 5.55 -20.42 -13.28
N TYR A 52 5.48 -21.74 -13.47
CA TYR A 52 6.05 -22.71 -12.51
C TYR A 52 7.58 -22.75 -12.49
N ASN A 53 8.25 -22.22 -13.52
CA ASN A 53 9.70 -22.00 -13.49
C ASN A 53 10.09 -20.80 -12.60
N ASN A 54 9.18 -19.84 -12.40
CA ASN A 54 9.44 -18.60 -11.66
C ASN A 54 8.81 -18.57 -10.26
N PHE A 55 7.73 -19.33 -10.05
CA PHE A 55 6.98 -19.36 -8.79
C PHE A 55 6.64 -20.80 -8.43
N ALA A 56 6.96 -21.22 -7.21
CA ALA A 56 6.74 -22.59 -6.75
C ALA A 56 5.25 -22.98 -6.71
N SER A 57 4.36 -21.99 -6.50
CA SER A 57 2.91 -22.19 -6.40
C SER A 57 2.16 -20.86 -6.61
N LYS A 58 0.82 -20.93 -6.69
CA LYS A 58 -0.02 -19.72 -6.63
C LYS A 58 0.16 -18.98 -5.30
N ALA A 59 0.32 -19.70 -4.19
CA ALA A 59 0.57 -19.10 -2.87
C ALA A 59 1.92 -18.34 -2.84
N ASP A 60 2.97 -18.89 -3.46
CA ASP A 60 4.24 -18.19 -3.61
C ASP A 60 4.09 -16.92 -4.45
N LEU A 61 3.37 -16.98 -5.57
CA LEU A 61 3.06 -15.80 -6.40
C LEU A 61 2.28 -14.75 -5.61
N VAL A 62 1.31 -15.15 -4.78
CA VAL A 62 0.57 -14.23 -3.90
C VAL A 62 1.49 -13.57 -2.90
N ASN A 63 2.39 -14.32 -2.24
CA ASN A 63 3.34 -13.73 -1.30
C ASN A 63 4.26 -12.71 -1.98
N GLN A 64 4.77 -13.03 -3.17
CA GLN A 64 5.61 -12.10 -3.94
C GLN A 64 4.84 -10.87 -4.43
N TYR A 65 3.56 -11.01 -4.75
CA TYR A 65 2.66 -9.89 -5.02
C TYR A 65 2.53 -8.96 -3.80
N LEU A 66 2.30 -9.50 -2.60
CA LEU A 66 2.18 -8.71 -1.38
C LEU A 66 3.47 -7.94 -1.05
N GLU A 67 4.63 -8.60 -1.18
CA GLU A 67 5.94 -7.95 -1.00
C GLU A 67 6.18 -6.85 -2.06
N ALA A 68 5.79 -7.08 -3.32
CA ALA A 68 5.90 -6.07 -4.37
C ALA A 68 5.00 -4.85 -4.10
N ARG A 69 3.78 -5.05 -3.61
CA ARG A 69 2.86 -3.95 -3.22
C ARG A 69 3.40 -3.16 -2.03
N HIS A 70 4.00 -3.85 -1.05
CA HIS A 70 4.68 -3.21 0.06
C HIS A 70 5.85 -2.33 -0.41
N ALA A 71 6.74 -2.87 -1.25
CA ALA A 71 7.88 -2.13 -1.78
C ALA A 71 7.46 -0.92 -2.63
N GLU A 72 6.40 -1.06 -3.42
CA GLU A 72 5.83 0.04 -4.22
C GLU A 72 5.33 1.18 -3.32
N TRP A 73 4.59 0.84 -2.25
CA TRP A 73 4.12 1.83 -1.29
C TRP A 73 5.27 2.52 -0.57
N LEU A 74 6.31 1.78 -0.14
CA LEU A 74 7.52 2.39 0.45
C LEU A 74 8.21 3.36 -0.52
N GLY A 75 8.21 3.06 -1.82
CA GLY A 75 8.71 3.97 -2.85
C GLY A 75 7.88 5.25 -2.97
N LEU A 76 6.55 5.18 -2.82
CA LEU A 76 5.67 6.37 -2.77
C LEU A 76 6.01 7.21 -1.53
N TYR A 77 6.06 6.58 -0.36
CA TYR A 77 6.41 7.24 0.89
C TYR A 77 7.80 7.90 0.84
N ALA A 78 8.82 7.21 0.35
CA ALA A 78 10.18 7.73 0.26
C ALA A 78 10.25 9.03 -0.56
N ARG A 79 9.49 9.12 -1.67
CA ARG A 79 9.41 10.35 -2.49
C ARG A 79 8.76 11.50 -1.73
N ARG A 80 7.70 11.24 -0.95
CA ARG A 80 7.02 12.27 -0.13
C ARG A 80 7.89 12.69 1.07
N ALA A 81 8.52 11.73 1.74
CA ALA A 81 9.41 11.99 2.87
C ALA A 81 10.68 12.78 2.48
N ALA A 82 11.19 12.59 1.25
CA ALA A 82 12.39 13.29 0.77
C ALA A 82 12.23 14.81 0.66
N VAL A 83 10.99 15.32 0.59
CA VAL A 83 10.68 16.75 0.51
C VAL A 83 10.05 17.30 1.81
N ALA A 84 9.90 16.48 2.84
CA ALA A 84 9.38 16.87 4.14
C ALA A 84 10.46 17.64 4.92
N GLU A 85 10.12 18.86 5.34
CA GLU A 85 11.05 19.77 6.03
C GLU A 85 10.90 19.70 7.56
N THR A 86 9.72 19.36 8.04
CA THR A 86 9.40 19.32 9.47
C THR A 86 8.95 17.92 9.90
N PRO A 87 8.98 17.60 11.22
CA PRO A 87 8.40 16.35 11.72
C PRO A 87 6.91 16.19 11.39
N LEU A 88 6.16 17.29 11.34
CA LEU A 88 4.75 17.27 10.92
C LEU A 88 4.64 16.85 9.45
N ASP A 89 5.46 17.44 8.54
CA ASP A 89 5.48 17.05 7.13
C ASP A 89 5.84 15.59 6.95
N GLN A 90 6.74 15.04 7.76
CA GLN A 90 7.11 13.61 7.73
C GLN A 90 5.93 12.70 8.07
N VAL A 91 5.12 13.07 9.07
CA VAL A 91 3.87 12.33 9.38
C VAL A 91 2.89 12.45 8.22
N LEU A 92 2.66 13.65 7.71
CA LEU A 92 1.71 13.90 6.61
C LEU A 92 2.16 13.25 5.30
N ALA A 93 3.46 13.03 5.07
CA ALA A 93 4.00 12.29 3.94
C ALA A 93 3.46 10.84 3.85
N VAL A 94 3.11 10.22 4.99
CA VAL A 94 2.46 8.91 5.03
C VAL A 94 1.06 8.99 4.39
N PHE A 95 0.26 9.99 4.76
CA PHE A 95 -1.07 10.23 4.17
C PHE A 95 -0.99 10.58 2.69
N ASP A 96 -0.01 11.40 2.31
CA ASP A 96 0.23 11.77 0.91
C ASP A 96 0.63 10.54 0.06
N ALA A 97 1.43 9.61 0.60
CA ALA A 97 1.77 8.36 -0.08
C ALA A 97 0.53 7.45 -0.32
N TYR A 98 -0.38 7.40 0.64
CA TYR A 98 -1.65 6.68 0.48
C TYR A 98 -2.60 7.36 -0.50
N ARG A 99 -2.61 8.71 -0.55
CA ARG A 99 -3.33 9.45 -1.58
C ARG A 99 -2.77 9.17 -2.97
N ASP A 100 -1.46 9.23 -3.16
CA ASP A 100 -0.83 8.89 -4.43
C ASP A 100 -1.17 7.47 -4.89
N HIS A 101 -1.24 6.52 -3.92
CA HIS A 101 -1.68 5.17 -4.19
C HIS A 101 -3.16 5.12 -4.62
N ALA A 102 -4.05 5.91 -4.01
CA ALA A 102 -5.46 5.98 -4.38
C ALA A 102 -5.69 6.66 -5.74
N GLU A 103 -4.81 7.58 -6.13
CA GLU A 103 -4.84 8.31 -7.41
C GLU A 103 -4.12 7.56 -8.55
N PHE A 104 -3.57 6.39 -8.27
CA PHE A 104 -2.95 5.56 -9.29
C PHE A 104 -3.98 5.16 -10.37
N ALA A 105 -3.54 5.09 -11.63
CA ALA A 105 -4.40 4.68 -12.73
C ALA A 105 -4.70 3.17 -12.68
N TYR A 106 -5.75 2.81 -11.97
CA TYR A 106 -6.27 1.43 -11.94
C TYR A 106 -7.15 1.16 -13.16
N GLU A 107 -6.98 0.00 -13.78
CA GLU A 107 -7.70 -0.38 -15.01
C GLU A 107 -9.23 -0.40 -14.81
N HIS A 108 -9.68 -0.86 -13.64
CA HIS A 108 -11.11 -0.97 -13.28
C HIS A 108 -11.50 -0.06 -12.11
N GLY A 109 -10.69 0.96 -11.85
CA GLY A 109 -10.94 1.92 -10.77
C GLY A 109 -10.33 1.53 -9.43
N PHE A 110 -10.33 2.50 -8.53
CA PHE A 110 -9.77 2.34 -7.19
C PHE A 110 -10.69 1.52 -6.29
N ARG A 111 -10.17 0.48 -5.64
CA ARG A 111 -10.88 -0.45 -4.74
C ARG A 111 -10.34 -0.48 -3.31
N GLY A 112 -9.64 0.57 -2.89
CA GLY A 112 -9.02 0.63 -1.58
C GLY A 112 -7.65 -0.06 -1.53
N CYS A 113 -7.24 -0.45 -0.31
CA CYS A 113 -5.93 -1.04 -0.06
C CYS A 113 -5.85 -2.48 -0.60
N GLY A 114 -5.07 -2.69 -1.67
CA GLY A 114 -4.87 -4.02 -2.25
C GLY A 114 -4.29 -5.06 -1.28
N LEU A 115 -3.47 -4.65 -0.31
CA LEU A 115 -2.95 -5.53 0.74
C LEU A 115 -4.06 -6.02 1.68
N LEU A 116 -4.96 -5.13 2.12
CA LEU A 116 -6.09 -5.52 2.98
C LEU A 116 -7.11 -6.35 2.21
N ASN A 117 -7.39 -6.01 0.95
CA ASN A 117 -8.27 -6.80 0.10
C ASN A 117 -7.74 -8.23 -0.04
N ALA A 118 -6.44 -8.40 -0.29
CA ALA A 118 -5.81 -9.71 -0.35
C ALA A 118 -5.86 -10.44 1.00
N ALA A 119 -5.55 -9.77 2.11
CA ALA A 119 -5.58 -10.35 3.45
C ALA A 119 -6.99 -10.85 3.86
N ALA A 120 -8.06 -10.21 3.37
CA ALA A 120 -9.42 -10.63 3.64
C ALA A 120 -9.77 -12.02 3.06
N GLU A 121 -9.08 -12.42 1.98
CA GLU A 121 -9.27 -13.72 1.33
C GLU A 121 -8.38 -14.84 1.91
N LEU A 122 -7.38 -14.49 2.74
CA LEU A 122 -6.42 -15.44 3.30
C LEU A 122 -6.87 -15.94 4.68
N ALA A 123 -6.59 -17.21 4.98
CA ALA A 123 -6.93 -17.81 6.27
C ALA A 123 -6.19 -17.15 7.45
N ALA A 124 -6.76 -17.24 8.65
CA ALA A 124 -6.08 -16.82 9.86
C ALA A 124 -4.76 -17.61 10.03
N GLY A 125 -3.66 -16.91 10.32
CA GLY A 125 -2.34 -17.52 10.43
C GLY A 125 -1.58 -17.71 9.10
N ASP A 126 -2.20 -17.40 7.95
CA ASP A 126 -1.54 -17.43 6.65
C ASP A 126 -0.32 -16.47 6.62
N ILE A 127 0.75 -16.90 5.95
CA ILE A 127 1.98 -16.12 5.82
C ILE A 127 1.74 -14.79 5.08
N GLY A 128 0.82 -14.75 4.12
CA GLY A 128 0.43 -13.54 3.42
C GLY A 128 -0.26 -12.53 4.36
N ARG A 129 -1.13 -13.00 5.30
CA ARG A 129 -1.69 -12.11 6.33
C ARG A 129 -0.62 -11.54 7.26
N GLN A 130 0.39 -12.35 7.58
CA GLN A 130 1.52 -11.88 8.39
C GLN A 130 2.33 -10.82 7.65
N ALA A 131 2.53 -10.96 6.32
CA ALA A 131 3.18 -9.95 5.50
C ALA A 131 2.39 -8.62 5.50
N VAL A 132 1.07 -8.68 5.34
CA VAL A 132 0.22 -7.49 5.42
C VAL A 132 0.27 -6.85 6.82
N ARG A 133 0.26 -7.65 7.89
CA ARG A 133 0.40 -7.15 9.26
C ARG A 133 1.73 -6.41 9.44
N ARG A 134 2.86 -7.00 9.02
CA ARG A 134 4.17 -6.33 9.09
C ARG A 134 4.18 -5.00 8.35
N HIS A 135 3.57 -4.94 7.16
CA HIS A 135 3.41 -3.66 6.42
C HIS A 135 2.67 -2.61 7.27
N LYS A 136 1.58 -2.98 7.93
CA LYS A 136 0.79 -2.05 8.76
C LYS A 136 1.55 -1.61 10.02
N GLU A 137 2.27 -2.52 10.66
CA GLU A 137 3.16 -2.23 11.78
C GLU A 137 4.28 -1.26 11.37
N GLU A 138 4.85 -1.42 10.18
CA GLU A 138 5.87 -0.51 9.65
C GLU A 138 5.30 0.88 9.33
N VAL A 139 4.11 0.96 8.74
CA VAL A 139 3.41 2.24 8.52
C VAL A 139 3.16 2.96 9.87
N GLU A 140 2.69 2.25 10.90
CA GLU A 140 2.50 2.83 12.24
C GLU A 140 3.83 3.31 12.83
N ALA A 141 4.94 2.59 12.62
CA ALA A 141 6.27 3.03 13.04
C ALA A 141 6.76 4.28 12.31
N LEU A 142 6.49 4.40 11.00
CA LEU A 142 6.79 5.58 10.20
C LEU A 142 5.99 6.82 10.66
N LEU A 143 4.77 6.63 11.16
CA LEU A 143 4.00 7.68 11.82
C LEU A 143 4.59 8.05 13.19
N ALA A 144 4.98 7.05 14.00
CA ALA A 144 5.44 7.25 15.35
C ALA A 144 6.79 7.99 15.45
N ALA A 145 7.74 7.66 14.55
CA ALA A 145 9.11 8.16 14.64
C ALA A 145 9.20 9.71 14.66
N PRO A 146 8.57 10.48 13.76
CA PRO A 146 8.61 11.94 13.80
C PRO A 146 7.75 12.51 14.95
N LEU A 147 6.73 11.78 15.44
CA LEU A 147 5.89 12.22 16.55
C LEU A 147 6.62 12.26 17.88
N VAL A 148 7.68 11.49 18.09
CA VAL A 148 8.51 11.55 19.32
C VAL A 148 9.06 12.95 19.55
N GLY A 149 9.56 13.62 18.50
CA GLY A 149 10.04 15.01 18.59
C GLY A 149 8.92 16.00 18.89
N LEU A 150 7.73 15.80 18.33
CA LEU A 150 6.56 16.64 18.55
C LEU A 150 5.94 16.43 19.94
N ALA A 151 6.06 15.23 20.51
CA ALA A 151 5.59 14.88 21.85
C ALA A 151 6.60 15.20 22.97
N ALA A 152 7.58 16.06 22.70
CA ALA A 152 8.63 16.45 23.66
C ALA A 152 9.39 15.24 24.28
N GLY A 153 9.54 14.16 23.53
CA GLY A 153 10.23 12.93 23.93
C GLY A 153 9.35 11.94 24.71
N ASP A 154 8.04 12.15 24.80
CA ASP A 154 7.11 11.17 25.36
C ASP A 154 6.78 10.08 24.31
N ASP A 155 7.55 9.00 24.29
CA ASP A 155 7.39 7.86 23.39
C ASP A 155 6.00 7.20 23.51
N ALA A 156 5.45 7.12 24.71
CA ALA A 156 4.15 6.50 24.93
C ALA A 156 3.02 7.34 24.32
N ARG A 157 3.12 8.67 24.40
CA ARG A 157 2.20 9.61 23.77
C ARG A 157 2.33 9.54 22.24
N ALA A 158 3.55 9.59 21.72
CA ALA A 158 3.81 9.46 20.29
C ALA A 158 3.22 8.16 19.72
N ALA A 159 3.41 7.03 20.39
CA ALA A 159 2.85 5.76 20.00
C ALA A 159 1.31 5.73 20.03
N ARG A 160 0.69 6.35 21.05
CA ARG A 160 -0.78 6.46 21.11
C ARG A 160 -1.34 7.30 19.96
N LEU A 161 -0.70 8.43 19.64
CA LEU A 161 -1.12 9.29 18.54
C LEU A 161 -0.90 8.58 17.19
N ALA A 162 0.26 7.94 16.97
CA ALA A 162 0.54 7.17 15.76
C ALA A 162 -0.55 6.11 15.49
N ARG A 163 -0.96 5.39 16.54
CA ARG A 163 -2.04 4.39 16.42
C ARG A 163 -3.39 5.00 16.03
N ARG A 164 -3.75 6.17 16.61
CA ARG A 164 -4.96 6.90 16.21
C ARG A 164 -4.91 7.32 14.73
N LEU A 165 -3.76 7.83 14.29
CA LEU A 165 -3.53 8.22 12.91
C LEU A 165 -3.57 7.02 11.96
N ALA A 166 -3.00 5.87 12.36
CA ALA A 166 -3.09 4.63 11.59
C ALA A 166 -4.54 4.17 11.43
N PHE A 167 -5.36 4.21 12.48
CA PHE A 167 -6.78 3.85 12.38
C PHE A 167 -7.59 4.83 11.52
N LEU A 168 -7.30 6.13 11.59
CA LEU A 168 -7.88 7.14 10.70
C LEU A 168 -7.55 6.83 9.24
N LEU A 169 -6.27 6.58 8.95
CA LEU A 169 -5.77 6.25 7.62
C LEU A 169 -6.44 5.00 7.04
N GLU A 170 -6.53 3.90 7.84
CA GLU A 170 -7.17 2.66 7.41
C GLU A 170 -8.68 2.84 7.15
N GLY A 171 -9.36 3.57 8.02
CA GLY A 171 -10.77 3.89 7.85
C GLY A 171 -11.04 4.73 6.59
N ALA A 172 -10.24 5.75 6.36
CA ALA A 172 -10.32 6.58 5.17
C ALA A 172 -10.06 5.77 3.89
N MET A 173 -9.02 4.93 3.90
CA MET A 173 -8.64 4.09 2.77
C MET A 173 -9.73 3.07 2.42
N ALA A 174 -10.35 2.45 3.44
CA ALA A 174 -11.48 1.54 3.24
C ALA A 174 -12.69 2.26 2.64
N ARG A 175 -13.06 3.44 3.18
CA ARG A 175 -14.15 4.26 2.68
C ARG A 175 -13.90 4.77 1.26
N ALA A 176 -12.70 5.30 0.99
CA ALA A 176 -12.29 5.78 -0.34
C ALA A 176 -12.40 4.66 -1.39
N GLY A 177 -12.03 3.43 -1.01
CA GLY A 177 -12.19 2.26 -1.88
C GLY A 177 -13.63 1.90 -2.20
N LEU A 178 -14.59 2.14 -1.28
CA LEU A 178 -16.02 1.96 -1.53
C LEU A 178 -16.58 3.04 -2.46
N GLU A 179 -16.06 4.26 -2.37
CA GLU A 179 -16.47 5.39 -3.21
C GLU A 179 -15.76 5.40 -4.57
N GLY A 180 -14.68 4.63 -4.72
CA GLY A 180 -13.89 4.55 -5.95
C GLY A 180 -13.08 5.80 -6.27
N GLN A 181 -12.78 6.64 -5.26
CA GLN A 181 -12.10 7.94 -5.45
C GLN A 181 -11.24 8.31 -4.24
N SER A 182 -10.26 9.24 -4.44
CA SER A 182 -9.28 9.63 -3.43
C SER A 182 -9.72 10.72 -2.46
N THR A 183 -10.89 11.34 -2.63
CA THR A 183 -11.34 12.53 -1.88
C THR A 183 -11.22 12.34 -0.36
N LEU A 184 -11.64 11.18 0.17
CA LEU A 184 -11.55 10.88 1.60
C LEU A 184 -10.10 10.77 2.13
N MET A 185 -9.12 10.59 1.25
CA MET A 185 -7.71 10.62 1.65
C MET A 185 -7.23 12.05 1.91
N HIS A 186 -7.77 13.05 1.19
CA HIS A 186 -7.52 14.46 1.47
C HIS A 186 -8.12 14.87 2.82
N ASP A 187 -9.37 14.43 3.09
CA ASP A 187 -10.03 14.69 4.37
C ASP A 187 -9.25 14.06 5.54
N ALA A 188 -8.82 12.81 5.39
CA ALA A 188 -8.04 12.12 6.41
C ALA A 188 -6.70 12.82 6.69
N ARG A 189 -6.03 13.34 5.65
CA ARG A 189 -4.80 14.12 5.82
C ARG A 189 -5.05 15.41 6.63
N ALA A 190 -6.12 16.15 6.31
CA ALA A 190 -6.49 17.36 7.05
C ALA A 190 -6.84 17.04 8.53
N MET A 191 -7.64 15.99 8.76
CA MET A 191 -7.96 15.51 10.12
C MET A 191 -6.70 15.08 10.89
N ALA A 192 -5.75 14.42 10.23
CA ALA A 192 -4.48 14.02 10.86
C ALA A 192 -3.68 15.24 11.32
N GLU A 193 -3.60 16.27 10.48
CA GLU A 193 -2.92 17.54 10.83
C GLU A 193 -3.58 18.22 12.04
N GLU A 194 -4.91 18.34 12.04
CA GLU A 194 -5.67 18.88 13.17
C GLU A 194 -5.45 18.08 14.47
N MET A 195 -5.48 16.73 14.38
CA MET A 195 -5.25 15.87 15.54
C MET A 195 -3.84 16.06 16.13
N ILE A 196 -2.81 16.19 15.29
CA ILE A 196 -1.43 16.40 15.73
C ILE A 196 -1.30 17.77 16.40
N ILE A 197 -1.83 18.83 15.78
CA ILE A 197 -1.78 20.20 16.32
C ILE A 197 -2.50 20.27 17.67
N SER A 198 -3.70 19.68 17.77
CA SER A 198 -4.46 19.64 19.03
C SER A 198 -3.70 18.91 20.14
N ASP A 199 -3.13 17.74 19.81
CA ASP A 199 -2.31 16.98 20.74
C ASP A 199 -1.09 17.78 21.22
N MET A 200 -0.41 18.54 20.35
CA MET A 200 0.72 19.41 20.72
C MET A 200 0.31 20.56 21.64
N LEU A 201 -0.90 21.12 21.48
CA LEU A 201 -1.41 22.22 22.32
C LEU A 201 -1.77 21.74 23.73
N GLU A 202 -2.30 20.54 23.88
CA GLU A 202 -2.64 19.93 25.18
C GLU A 202 -1.41 19.58 26.04
N ALA A 203 -0.20 19.55 25.42
CA ALA A 203 1.07 19.24 26.09
C ALA A 203 1.75 20.47 26.75
N ARG A 204 1.23 21.67 26.51
CA ARG A 204 1.76 22.93 27.04
C ARG A 204 1.06 23.30 28.32
#